data_1427fcf6555007df9d3f021f0443d5a4
#
_entry.id   1427fcf6555007df9d3f021f0443d5a4
#
_cell.length_a   1.000
_cell.length_b   1.000
_cell.length_c   1.000
_cell.angle_alpha   90.00
_cell.angle_beta   90.00
_cell.angle_gamma   90.00
#
_symmetry.space_group_name_H-M   'P 1'
#
loop_
_entity.id
_entity.type
_entity.pdbx_description
1 polymer ?
#
loop_
_entity_poly.entity_id
_entity_poly.type
_entity_poly.pdbx_seq_one_letter_code
_entity_poly.pdbx_strand_id
1 'polypeptide(L)'
;LELVEPWNRYNTHNYWLAEEANTWKLIYCLYSDSVTDNPNTLENILTEPKLSQETLVNTLFQCESDLRLLQLLVDWLESTAAYQEEATNTYAPIIGNNIQWGNTLHQLLIGSSLFNKDKNKAMITCMDPDAPRRQKKIIHSDDQQDDNDLCKKVFTEVRCGKFKEAVSLCISAGQAWRGAVLQGWRLLHYLPRDDPNAPLQISGNPSRDLWKLCSLGIANNATENIYYRATVGILCGHLASTIPVCQGNWEDLLWAHLRVQIESRVDKFLHEHHITTNANTTPSDILELLQAELQVEELSLQQVFSAVNALMNGKRESHYQTCQRHLMLGNIRGIMQDALQWIENAEEKLIRFLAHLILVLRQMGKDPQHDIGDKILEKYVIKLIDQLNNSSMDCPELIAYYTSNVPFERQIVLYAELMNYINKSEFRQGAVKAGINAGLDVAASARVAIKKAITDIQQGYSDLDMTFARTATIDTDKGLINKAILTLEWLSLIPNQLVEVLWLSNAMIRTFIFIANLDQMFPAFIKKVSTESSELREHLCLKAYLEALEGFATWYRHY
;
A
#
# COMPACT_ATOMS: atom_id res chain seq x y z
N LEU A 1 -4.63 8.68 4.57
CA LEU A 1 -5.03 8.65 3.15
C LEU A 1 -5.36 10.06 2.65
N GLU A 2 -6.17 10.84 3.35
CA GLU A 2 -6.53 12.22 2.97
C GLU A 2 -5.33 13.18 2.86
N LEU A 3 -4.28 12.96 3.65
CA LEU A 3 -3.04 13.76 3.61
C LEU A 3 -2.11 13.38 2.44
N VAL A 4 -2.26 12.18 1.88
CA VAL A 4 -1.41 11.66 0.79
C VAL A 4 -1.95 12.10 -0.58
N GLU A 5 -3.26 12.29 -0.72
CA GLU A 5 -3.92 12.65 -1.98
C GLU A 5 -3.42 13.94 -2.65
N PRO A 6 -3.19 15.07 -1.92
CA PRO A 6 -2.70 16.29 -2.55
C PRO A 6 -1.25 16.20 -3.06
N TRP A 7 -0.43 15.37 -2.42
CA TRP A 7 1.00 15.23 -2.74
C TRP A 7 1.26 14.45 -4.01
N ASN A 8 0.43 13.45 -4.33
CA ASN A 8 0.60 12.61 -5.52
C ASN A 8 0.33 13.34 -6.84
N ARG A 9 -0.48 14.40 -6.83
CA ARG A 9 -0.84 15.14 -8.05
C ARG A 9 0.32 15.89 -8.71
N TYR A 10 1.41 16.13 -7.99
CA TYR A 10 2.49 17.03 -8.45
C TYR A 10 3.86 16.37 -8.65
N ASN A 11 4.03 15.07 -8.33
CA ASN A 11 5.38 14.48 -8.31
C ASN A 11 5.42 13.05 -8.87
N THR A 12 5.80 12.92 -10.13
CA THR A 12 6.08 11.62 -10.78
C THR A 12 7.21 10.81 -10.13
N HIS A 13 7.95 11.41 -9.19
CA HIS A 13 9.05 10.74 -8.45
C HIS A 13 8.59 9.98 -7.20
N ASN A 14 7.32 10.05 -6.81
CA ASN A 14 6.81 9.43 -5.59
C ASN A 14 5.97 8.18 -5.84
N TYR A 15 6.38 7.35 -6.81
CA TYR A 15 5.69 6.09 -7.14
C TYR A 15 5.48 5.17 -5.90
N TRP A 16 6.48 5.09 -5.01
CA TRP A 16 6.38 4.32 -3.77
C TRP A 16 5.24 4.75 -2.85
N LEU A 17 4.90 6.04 -2.83
CA LEU A 17 3.82 6.58 -2.01
C LEU A 17 2.45 6.15 -2.54
N ALA A 18 2.30 6.06 -3.86
CA ALA A 18 1.10 5.52 -4.49
C ALA A 18 0.93 4.03 -4.17
N GLU A 19 2.01 3.24 -4.25
CA GLU A 19 1.98 1.82 -3.88
C GLU A 19 1.64 1.61 -2.40
N GLU A 20 2.21 2.42 -1.50
CA GLU A 20 1.88 2.42 -0.08
C GLU A 20 0.39 2.73 0.13
N ALA A 21 -0.11 3.82 -0.46
CA ALA A 21 -1.52 4.22 -0.37
C ALA A 21 -2.46 3.13 -0.91
N ASN A 22 -2.12 2.51 -2.04
CA ASN A 22 -2.88 1.41 -2.62
C ASN A 22 -2.92 0.19 -1.69
N THR A 23 -1.82 -0.10 -0.99
CA THR A 23 -1.78 -1.19 -0.01
C THR A 23 -2.70 -0.91 1.18
N TRP A 24 -2.75 0.33 1.67
CA TRP A 24 -3.69 0.71 2.74
C TRP A 24 -5.15 0.63 2.30
N LYS A 25 -5.46 1.02 1.05
CA LYS A 25 -6.79 0.84 0.46
C LYS A 25 -7.16 -0.64 0.37
N LEU A 26 -6.22 -1.51 -0.03
CA LEU A 26 -6.43 -2.96 -0.06
C LEU A 26 -6.77 -3.51 1.32
N ILE A 27 -6.00 -3.15 2.36
CA ILE A 27 -6.25 -3.57 3.74
C ILE A 27 -7.65 -3.14 4.17
N TYR A 28 -8.04 -1.90 3.88
CA TYR A 28 -9.39 -1.43 4.16
C TYR A 28 -10.45 -2.26 3.44
N CYS A 29 -10.32 -2.53 2.15
CA CYS A 29 -11.26 -3.35 1.39
C CYS A 29 -11.38 -4.76 1.96
N LEU A 30 -10.26 -5.42 2.27
CA LEU A 30 -10.24 -6.80 2.78
C LEU A 30 -10.86 -6.96 4.17
N TYR A 31 -10.68 -5.97 5.05
CA TYR A 31 -11.09 -6.08 6.45
C TYR A 31 -12.31 -5.23 6.82
N SER A 32 -12.85 -4.44 5.89
CA SER A 32 -14.15 -3.75 6.08
C SER A 32 -15.35 -4.64 5.75
N ASP A 33 -15.14 -5.75 5.03
CA ASP A 33 -16.22 -6.69 4.73
C ASP A 33 -16.65 -7.43 6.00
N SER A 34 -17.88 -7.15 6.43
CA SER A 34 -18.51 -7.76 7.61
C SER A 34 -19.64 -8.73 7.26
N VAL A 35 -19.80 -9.04 5.98
CA VAL A 35 -20.86 -9.94 5.52
C VAL A 35 -20.54 -11.37 5.96
N THR A 36 -21.44 -11.96 6.73
CA THR A 36 -21.37 -13.37 7.12
C THR A 36 -22.09 -14.23 6.09
N ASP A 37 -21.46 -15.33 5.69
CA ASP A 37 -22.06 -16.26 4.75
C ASP A 37 -23.35 -16.86 5.32
N ASN A 38 -24.44 -16.73 4.57
CA ASN A 38 -25.74 -17.29 4.95
C ASN A 38 -26.29 -18.16 3.82
N PRO A 39 -26.01 -19.47 3.82
CA PRO A 39 -26.42 -20.38 2.76
C PRO A 39 -27.94 -20.51 2.61
N ASN A 40 -28.71 -20.27 3.68
CA ASN A 40 -30.16 -20.38 3.64
C ASN A 40 -30.85 -19.28 2.81
N THR A 41 -30.17 -18.19 2.51
CA THR A 41 -30.73 -17.12 1.68
C THR A 41 -30.94 -17.54 0.24
N LEU A 42 -30.09 -18.39 -0.30
CA LEU A 42 -30.17 -18.88 -1.67
C LEU A 42 -31.42 -19.77 -1.86
N GLU A 43 -31.66 -20.72 -0.95
CA GLU A 43 -32.83 -21.61 -1.02
C GLU A 43 -34.16 -20.83 -0.95
N ASN A 44 -34.22 -19.81 -0.11
CA ASN A 44 -35.40 -18.97 0.03
C ASN A 44 -35.73 -18.16 -1.23
N ILE A 45 -34.69 -17.65 -1.91
CA ILE A 45 -34.84 -16.82 -3.11
C ILE A 45 -35.21 -17.69 -4.33
N LEU A 46 -34.65 -18.90 -4.45
CA LEU A 46 -34.96 -19.81 -5.57
C LEU A 46 -36.45 -20.24 -5.61
N THR A 47 -37.21 -20.05 -4.54
CA THR A 47 -38.67 -20.32 -4.50
C THR A 47 -39.50 -19.18 -5.09
N GLU A 48 -38.93 -18.03 -5.41
CA GLU A 48 -39.67 -16.89 -5.95
C GLU A 48 -40.02 -17.09 -7.45
N PRO A 49 -41.27 -16.80 -7.87
CA PRO A 49 -41.77 -17.14 -9.19
C PRO A 49 -41.22 -16.23 -10.32
N LYS A 50 -40.54 -15.14 -10.03
CA LYS A 50 -39.97 -14.18 -10.98
C LYS A 50 -38.61 -13.68 -10.50
N LEU A 51 -37.62 -14.49 -10.74
CA LEU A 51 -36.26 -14.17 -10.34
C LEU A 51 -35.52 -13.46 -11.47
N SER A 52 -34.84 -12.35 -11.15
CA SER A 52 -33.95 -11.69 -12.08
C SER A 52 -32.54 -12.28 -11.96
N GLN A 53 -31.77 -12.27 -13.05
CA GLN A 53 -30.37 -12.70 -13.04
C GLN A 53 -29.54 -11.85 -12.05
N GLU A 54 -29.78 -10.55 -12.00
CA GLU A 54 -29.10 -9.64 -11.08
C GLU A 54 -29.35 -9.99 -9.62
N THR A 55 -30.61 -10.32 -9.26
CA THR A 55 -30.96 -10.73 -7.88
C THR A 55 -30.22 -12.00 -7.47
N LEU A 56 -30.16 -12.99 -8.38
CA LEU A 56 -29.44 -14.24 -8.14
C LEU A 56 -27.95 -14.03 -7.95
N VAL A 57 -27.35 -13.23 -8.82
CA VAL A 57 -25.91 -12.95 -8.74
C VAL A 57 -25.59 -12.18 -7.46
N ASN A 58 -26.42 -11.23 -7.06
CA ASN A 58 -26.26 -10.54 -5.78
C ASN A 58 -26.34 -11.50 -4.58
N THR A 59 -27.24 -12.47 -4.65
CA THR A 59 -27.34 -13.52 -3.62
C THR A 59 -26.12 -14.44 -3.64
N LEU A 60 -25.63 -14.81 -4.80
CA LEU A 60 -24.40 -15.60 -4.94
C LEU A 60 -23.22 -14.90 -4.23
N PHE A 61 -23.04 -13.60 -4.46
CA PHE A 61 -22.01 -12.82 -3.75
C PHE A 61 -22.22 -12.74 -2.23
N GLN A 62 -23.46 -12.87 -1.75
CA GLN A 62 -23.74 -12.94 -0.30
C GLN A 62 -23.44 -14.31 0.31
N CYS A 63 -23.57 -15.38 -0.48
CA CYS A 63 -23.40 -16.75 -0.01
C CYS A 63 -21.96 -17.28 -0.16
N GLU A 64 -21.22 -16.81 -1.16
CA GLU A 64 -19.87 -17.29 -1.46
C GLU A 64 -18.80 -16.25 -1.09
N SER A 65 -18.11 -16.47 0.03
CA SER A 65 -17.04 -15.58 0.51
C SER A 65 -15.87 -15.49 -0.47
N ASP A 66 -15.51 -16.59 -1.12
CA ASP A 66 -14.39 -16.60 -2.07
C ASP A 66 -14.69 -15.75 -3.30
N LEU A 67 -15.92 -15.86 -3.84
CA LEU A 67 -16.32 -15.04 -4.98
C LEU A 67 -16.44 -13.56 -4.60
N ARG A 68 -16.97 -13.28 -3.40
CA ARG A 68 -17.02 -11.93 -2.86
C ARG A 68 -15.63 -11.34 -2.69
N LEU A 69 -14.66 -12.13 -2.20
CA LEU A 69 -13.26 -11.71 -2.12
C LEU A 69 -12.71 -11.32 -3.51
N LEU A 70 -12.94 -12.14 -4.54
CA LEU A 70 -12.49 -11.80 -5.91
C LEU A 70 -13.09 -10.47 -6.38
N GLN A 71 -14.38 -10.22 -6.09
CA GLN A 71 -15.03 -8.96 -6.46
C GLN A 71 -14.45 -7.77 -5.71
N LEU A 72 -14.20 -7.89 -4.40
CA LEU A 72 -13.55 -6.84 -3.61
C LEU A 72 -12.15 -6.50 -4.15
N LEU A 73 -11.40 -7.51 -4.61
CA LEU A 73 -10.10 -7.28 -5.23
C LEU A 73 -10.22 -6.58 -6.59
N VAL A 74 -11.23 -6.92 -7.39
CA VAL A 74 -11.52 -6.22 -8.65
C VAL A 74 -11.91 -4.77 -8.37
N ASP A 75 -12.79 -4.51 -7.42
CA ASP A 75 -13.23 -3.15 -7.05
C ASP A 75 -12.06 -2.29 -6.56
N TRP A 76 -11.16 -2.89 -5.77
CA TRP A 76 -9.92 -2.24 -5.37
C TRP A 76 -9.02 -1.90 -6.57
N LEU A 77 -8.80 -2.83 -7.49
CA LEU A 77 -7.98 -2.63 -8.69
C LEU A 77 -8.60 -1.57 -9.64
N GLU A 78 -9.92 -1.57 -9.81
CA GLU A 78 -10.64 -0.60 -10.61
C GLU A 78 -10.57 0.81 -9.99
N SER A 79 -10.77 0.92 -8.67
CA SER A 79 -10.65 2.20 -7.96
C SER A 79 -9.22 2.75 -7.97
N THR A 80 -8.22 1.88 -7.90
CA THR A 80 -6.81 2.26 -7.99
C THR A 80 -6.48 2.81 -9.39
N ALA A 81 -6.95 2.13 -10.44
CA ALA A 81 -6.77 2.59 -11.83
C ALA A 81 -7.48 3.92 -12.08
N ALA A 82 -8.71 4.07 -11.58
CA ALA A 82 -9.46 5.32 -11.70
C ALA A 82 -8.73 6.50 -11.06
N TYR A 83 -8.14 6.29 -9.89
CA TYR A 83 -7.36 7.32 -9.21
C TYR A 83 -6.08 7.69 -9.98
N GLN A 84 -5.37 6.69 -10.54
CA GLN A 84 -4.19 6.92 -11.36
C GLN A 84 -4.52 7.68 -12.65
N GLU A 85 -5.62 7.31 -13.31
CA GLU A 85 -6.09 7.97 -14.53
C GLU A 85 -6.47 9.44 -14.27
N GLU A 86 -7.19 9.73 -13.20
CA GLU A 86 -7.52 11.11 -12.81
C GLU A 86 -6.28 11.95 -12.50
N ALA A 87 -5.25 11.35 -11.91
CA ALA A 87 -4.00 12.04 -11.62
C ALA A 87 -3.18 12.37 -12.89
N THR A 88 -3.27 11.52 -13.93
CA THR A 88 -2.50 11.68 -15.17
C THR A 88 -3.24 12.51 -16.23
N ASN A 89 -4.57 12.51 -16.22
CA ASN A 89 -5.42 13.06 -17.28
C ASN A 89 -5.78 14.54 -17.12
N THR A 90 -5.02 15.34 -16.40
CA THR A 90 -5.30 16.78 -16.21
C THR A 90 -5.44 17.56 -17.55
N TYR A 91 -4.99 16.99 -18.66
CA TYR A 91 -5.01 17.61 -20.00
C TYR A 91 -5.29 16.63 -21.16
N ALA A 92 -6.05 15.56 -20.94
CA ALA A 92 -6.42 14.72 -22.07
C ALA A 92 -7.26 15.53 -23.06
N PRO A 93 -6.90 15.59 -24.35
CA PRO A 93 -7.70 16.31 -25.33
C PRO A 93 -9.10 15.72 -25.33
N ILE A 94 -10.09 16.59 -25.20
CA ILE A 94 -11.50 16.22 -25.36
C ILE A 94 -11.62 15.66 -26.77
N ILE A 95 -11.91 14.37 -26.89
CA ILE A 95 -12.25 13.75 -28.17
C ILE A 95 -13.43 14.55 -28.71
N GLY A 96 -13.22 15.24 -29.81
CA GLY A 96 -14.19 16.20 -30.33
C GLY A 96 -15.55 15.55 -30.63
N ASN A 97 -16.61 16.30 -30.37
CA ASN A 97 -18.01 15.85 -30.47
C ASN A 97 -18.48 15.54 -31.91
N ASN A 98 -17.70 14.88 -32.75
CA ASN A 98 -18.16 14.46 -34.09
C ASN A 98 -17.11 13.66 -34.86
N ILE A 99 -16.58 12.59 -34.27
CA ILE A 99 -15.57 11.76 -34.94
C ILE A 99 -16.22 10.57 -35.61
N GLN A 100 -17.14 10.82 -36.52
CA GLN A 100 -17.57 9.80 -37.48
C GLN A 100 -16.75 9.92 -38.77
N TRP A 101 -15.48 9.47 -38.74
CA TRP A 101 -14.65 9.38 -39.96
C TRP A 101 -14.80 10.57 -40.92
N GLY A 102 -14.72 11.79 -40.35
CA GLY A 102 -14.93 13.04 -41.10
C GLY A 102 -13.98 13.23 -42.26
N ASN A 103 -12.69 12.84 -42.07
CA ASN A 103 -11.69 12.93 -43.10
C ASN A 103 -11.92 11.87 -44.20
N THR A 104 -12.36 10.67 -43.83
CA THR A 104 -12.75 9.62 -44.77
C THR A 104 -13.94 10.09 -45.61
N LEU A 105 -14.98 10.64 -44.99
CA LEU A 105 -16.16 11.20 -45.70
C LEU A 105 -15.73 12.31 -46.66
N HIS A 106 -14.90 13.25 -46.18
CA HIS A 106 -14.42 14.34 -47.03
C HIS A 106 -13.63 13.86 -48.23
N GLN A 107 -12.76 12.84 -48.05
CA GLN A 107 -12.04 12.23 -49.17
C GLN A 107 -12.97 11.47 -50.14
N LEU A 108 -14.01 10.80 -49.65
CA LEU A 108 -14.99 10.12 -50.50
C LEU A 108 -15.77 11.13 -51.35
N LEU A 109 -16.12 12.28 -50.79
CA LEU A 109 -16.81 13.35 -51.50
C LEU A 109 -15.93 14.04 -52.57
N ILE A 110 -14.66 14.31 -52.26
CA ILE A 110 -13.70 14.94 -53.17
C ILE A 110 -13.21 13.91 -54.21
N GLY A 111 -13.02 12.66 -53.81
CA GLY A 111 -12.49 11.59 -54.67
C GLY A 111 -13.44 11.15 -55.79
N SER A 112 -14.67 11.62 -55.79
CA SER A 112 -15.54 11.54 -56.96
C SER A 112 -15.09 12.47 -58.09
N SER A 113 -14.16 13.39 -57.81
CA SER A 113 -13.52 14.27 -58.80
C SER A 113 -12.29 13.57 -59.42
N LEU A 114 -12.12 13.71 -60.71
CA LEU A 114 -11.29 12.93 -61.66
C LEU A 114 -9.77 12.83 -61.37
N PHE A 115 -9.23 13.44 -60.32
CA PHE A 115 -7.78 13.59 -60.11
C PHE A 115 -7.08 12.60 -59.14
N ASN A 116 -7.79 11.74 -58.42
CA ASN A 116 -7.19 10.91 -57.37
C ASN A 116 -7.64 9.42 -57.38
N LYS A 117 -7.84 8.83 -58.55
CA LYS A 117 -8.35 7.46 -58.72
C LYS A 117 -7.52 6.36 -58.04
N ASP A 118 -6.22 6.54 -57.91
CA ASP A 118 -5.34 5.43 -57.42
C ASP A 118 -5.26 5.41 -55.88
N LYS A 119 -5.31 6.56 -55.19
CA LYS A 119 -5.34 6.60 -53.72
C LYS A 119 -6.68 6.14 -53.13
N ASN A 120 -7.78 6.33 -53.87
CA ASN A 120 -9.12 5.96 -53.39
C ASN A 120 -9.46 4.50 -53.59
N LYS A 121 -8.68 3.74 -54.36
CA LYS A 121 -8.91 2.30 -54.51
C LYS A 121 -8.76 1.50 -53.21
N ALA A 122 -7.94 1.97 -52.27
CA ALA A 122 -7.69 1.30 -51.00
C ALA A 122 -8.68 1.70 -49.90
N MET A 123 -9.48 2.75 -50.11
CA MET A 123 -10.42 3.26 -49.10
C MET A 123 -11.80 2.62 -49.23
N ILE A 124 -12.53 2.60 -48.11
CA ILE A 124 -13.93 2.18 -48.06
C ILE A 124 -14.78 3.02 -49.00
N THR A 125 -15.92 2.48 -49.43
CA THR A 125 -16.85 3.17 -50.37
C THR A 125 -18.15 3.60 -49.72
N CYS A 126 -18.42 3.18 -48.48
CA CYS A 126 -19.57 3.60 -47.67
C CYS A 126 -19.14 3.86 -46.25
N MET A 127 -19.95 4.62 -45.51
CA MET A 127 -19.67 5.03 -44.14
C MET A 127 -20.27 4.08 -43.07
N ASP A 128 -20.60 2.86 -43.46
CA ASP A 128 -21.11 1.86 -42.52
C ASP A 128 -20.02 1.45 -41.52
N PRO A 129 -20.33 1.24 -40.27
CA PRO A 129 -19.35 0.83 -39.24
C PRO A 129 -18.57 -0.45 -39.60
N ASP A 130 -19.17 -1.39 -40.34
CA ASP A 130 -18.58 -2.65 -40.76
C ASP A 130 -17.88 -2.56 -42.14
N ALA A 131 -17.92 -1.41 -42.80
CA ALA A 131 -17.38 -1.23 -44.15
C ALA A 131 -15.88 -1.57 -44.24
N PRO A 132 -15.00 -1.20 -43.33
CA PRO A 132 -13.58 -1.56 -43.38
C PRO A 132 -13.39 -3.08 -43.41
N ARG A 133 -14.18 -3.83 -42.64
CA ARG A 133 -14.13 -5.28 -42.54
C ARG A 133 -14.75 -5.96 -43.76
N ARG A 134 -15.95 -5.54 -44.13
CA ARG A 134 -16.69 -6.14 -45.26
C ARG A 134 -15.99 -5.94 -46.61
N GLN A 135 -15.42 -4.73 -46.78
CA GLN A 135 -14.74 -4.38 -48.03
C GLN A 135 -13.25 -4.70 -48.01
N LYS A 136 -12.68 -5.06 -46.85
CA LYS A 136 -11.23 -5.25 -46.63
C LYS A 136 -10.43 -4.02 -47.08
N LYS A 137 -10.94 -2.85 -46.74
CA LYS A 137 -10.40 -1.54 -47.11
C LYS A 137 -10.16 -0.67 -45.85
N ILE A 138 -9.31 0.34 -45.99
CA ILE A 138 -8.90 1.21 -44.91
C ILE A 138 -9.74 2.50 -44.87
N ILE A 139 -9.80 3.13 -43.73
CA ILE A 139 -10.28 4.52 -43.53
C ILE A 139 -9.09 5.50 -43.59
N HIS A 140 -9.37 6.79 -43.56
CA HIS A 140 -8.31 7.80 -43.54
C HIS A 140 -7.40 7.61 -42.32
N SER A 141 -6.10 7.92 -42.46
CA SER A 141 -5.10 7.70 -41.38
C SER A 141 -5.44 8.43 -40.09
N ASP A 142 -5.92 9.66 -40.18
CA ASP A 142 -6.27 10.46 -39.01
C ASP A 142 -7.52 9.91 -38.32
N ASP A 143 -8.54 9.52 -39.11
CA ASP A 143 -9.74 8.84 -38.58
C ASP A 143 -9.39 7.49 -37.94
N GLN A 144 -8.37 6.78 -38.47
CA GLN A 144 -7.87 5.55 -37.86
C GLN A 144 -7.17 5.81 -36.52
N GLN A 145 -6.43 6.91 -36.44
CA GLN A 145 -5.78 7.30 -35.18
C GLN A 145 -6.81 7.69 -34.12
N ASP A 146 -7.78 8.52 -34.51
CA ASP A 146 -8.87 8.92 -33.62
C ASP A 146 -9.67 7.71 -33.10
N ASP A 147 -9.92 6.72 -33.99
CA ASP A 147 -10.59 5.47 -33.61
C ASP A 147 -9.76 4.64 -32.63
N ASN A 148 -8.43 4.59 -32.80
CA ASN A 148 -7.52 3.93 -31.88
C ASN A 148 -7.53 4.63 -30.51
N ASP A 149 -7.48 5.95 -30.49
CA ASP A 149 -7.46 6.73 -29.24
C ASP A 149 -8.81 6.61 -28.50
N LEU A 150 -9.93 6.61 -29.23
CA LEU A 150 -11.23 6.32 -28.66
C LEU A 150 -11.30 4.93 -28.04
N CYS A 151 -10.87 3.89 -28.78
CA CYS A 151 -10.88 2.52 -28.27
C CYS A 151 -9.99 2.35 -27.03
N LYS A 152 -8.81 3.01 -27.02
CA LYS A 152 -7.92 3.02 -25.87
C LYS A 152 -8.60 3.66 -24.66
N LYS A 153 -9.24 4.83 -24.83
CA LYS A 153 -9.94 5.54 -23.74
C LYS A 153 -11.12 4.71 -23.22
N VAL A 154 -11.91 4.09 -24.12
CA VAL A 154 -13.02 3.20 -23.74
C VAL A 154 -12.51 2.03 -22.91
N PHE A 155 -11.38 1.41 -23.30
CA PHE A 155 -10.76 0.35 -22.51
C PHE A 155 -10.34 0.85 -21.13
N THR A 156 -9.73 2.04 -21.06
CA THR A 156 -9.32 2.65 -19.78
C THR A 156 -10.53 2.89 -18.87
N GLU A 157 -11.65 3.43 -19.39
CA GLU A 157 -12.87 3.64 -18.59
C GLU A 157 -13.43 2.30 -18.06
N VAL A 158 -13.41 1.25 -18.88
CA VAL A 158 -13.82 -0.10 -18.47
C VAL A 158 -12.86 -0.66 -17.41
N ARG A 159 -11.55 -0.46 -17.57
CA ARG A 159 -10.53 -0.86 -16.58
C ARG A 159 -10.70 -0.14 -15.24
N CYS A 160 -11.22 1.08 -15.27
CA CYS A 160 -11.55 1.88 -14.09
C CYS A 160 -12.93 1.56 -13.48
N GLY A 161 -13.67 0.57 -14.02
CA GLY A 161 -15.03 0.25 -13.57
C GLY A 161 -16.10 1.26 -14.00
N LYS A 162 -15.75 2.26 -14.82
CA LYS A 162 -16.61 3.37 -15.26
C LYS A 162 -17.37 3.01 -16.55
N PHE A 163 -18.23 1.99 -16.50
CA PHE A 163 -18.96 1.48 -17.67
C PHE A 163 -19.91 2.50 -18.28
N LYS A 164 -20.58 3.32 -17.48
CA LYS A 164 -21.51 4.34 -17.95
C LYS A 164 -20.77 5.41 -18.75
N GLU A 165 -19.61 5.80 -18.28
CA GLU A 165 -18.70 6.77 -18.89
C GLU A 165 -18.16 6.20 -20.22
N ALA A 166 -17.76 4.93 -20.26
CA ALA A 166 -17.31 4.25 -21.47
C ALA A 166 -18.40 4.26 -22.56
N VAL A 167 -19.64 3.94 -22.19
CA VAL A 167 -20.79 3.98 -23.12
C VAL A 167 -21.10 5.43 -23.57
N SER A 168 -21.11 6.39 -22.63
CA SER A 168 -21.33 7.80 -22.93
C SER A 168 -20.27 8.35 -23.88
N LEU A 169 -19.01 7.96 -23.69
CA LEU A 169 -17.90 8.30 -24.57
C LEU A 169 -18.11 7.79 -26.01
N CYS A 170 -18.53 6.54 -26.17
CA CYS A 170 -18.86 5.99 -27.48
C CYS A 170 -20.00 6.78 -28.18
N ILE A 171 -21.03 7.16 -27.43
CA ILE A 171 -22.18 7.92 -27.97
C ILE A 171 -21.72 9.33 -28.37
N SER A 172 -20.97 10.03 -27.52
CA SER A 172 -20.48 11.39 -27.79
C SER A 172 -19.51 11.43 -28.97
N ALA A 173 -18.73 10.37 -29.17
CA ALA A 173 -17.83 10.20 -30.31
C ALA A 173 -18.59 9.79 -31.62
N GLY A 174 -19.92 9.73 -31.61
CA GLY A 174 -20.72 9.36 -32.78
C GLY A 174 -20.75 7.87 -33.10
N GLN A 175 -20.18 7.02 -32.21
CA GLN A 175 -20.13 5.56 -32.39
C GLN A 175 -21.09 4.85 -31.41
N ALA A 176 -22.35 5.27 -31.41
CA ALA A 176 -23.39 4.73 -30.52
C ALA A 176 -23.56 3.19 -30.63
N TRP A 177 -23.23 2.62 -31.79
CA TRP A 177 -23.24 1.17 -31.99
C TRP A 177 -22.25 0.44 -31.09
N ARG A 178 -21.05 1.01 -30.83
CA ARG A 178 -20.09 0.48 -29.85
C ARG A 178 -20.66 0.53 -28.43
N GLY A 179 -21.27 1.66 -28.07
CA GLY A 179 -21.95 1.79 -26.79
C GLY A 179 -23.04 0.73 -26.59
N ALA A 180 -23.82 0.42 -27.65
CA ALA A 180 -24.83 -0.64 -27.61
C ALA A 180 -24.18 -2.03 -27.43
N VAL A 181 -23.08 -2.32 -28.14
CA VAL A 181 -22.34 -3.58 -27.96
C VAL A 181 -21.84 -3.73 -26.53
N LEU A 182 -21.29 -2.67 -25.94
CA LEU A 182 -20.80 -2.69 -24.56
C LEU A 182 -21.92 -2.95 -23.54
N GLN A 183 -23.14 -2.59 -23.80
CA GLN A 183 -24.26 -2.83 -22.86
C GLN A 183 -24.76 -4.27 -22.85
N GLY A 184 -24.39 -5.07 -23.84
CA GLY A 184 -24.90 -6.45 -23.99
C GLY A 184 -24.47 -7.44 -22.89
N TRP A 185 -23.45 -7.14 -22.09
CA TRP A 185 -23.01 -7.96 -20.95
C TRP A 185 -23.92 -7.86 -19.72
N ARG A 186 -24.79 -6.83 -19.65
CA ARG A 186 -25.60 -6.54 -18.46
C ARG A 186 -26.57 -7.68 -18.17
N LEU A 187 -26.62 -8.05 -16.91
CA LEU A 187 -27.56 -9.04 -16.39
C LEU A 187 -29.01 -8.57 -16.52
N LEU A 188 -29.90 -9.52 -16.77
CA LEU A 188 -31.32 -9.26 -16.81
C LEU A 188 -31.85 -8.83 -15.44
N HIS A 189 -32.52 -7.70 -15.41
CA HIS A 189 -33.11 -7.11 -14.23
C HIS A 189 -34.53 -6.61 -14.47
N TYR A 190 -35.43 -6.86 -13.51
CA TYR A 190 -36.78 -6.34 -13.53
C TYR A 190 -36.86 -5.06 -12.71
N LEU A 191 -37.24 -3.96 -13.35
CA LEU A 191 -37.37 -2.68 -12.66
C LEU A 191 -38.60 -2.69 -11.73
N PRO A 192 -38.53 -2.03 -10.55
CA PRO A 192 -39.68 -1.87 -9.65
C PRO A 192 -40.84 -1.21 -10.39
N ARG A 193 -42.07 -1.57 -10.04
CA ARG A 193 -43.30 -0.98 -10.61
C ARG A 193 -43.98 -0.10 -9.59
N ASP A 194 -44.38 1.09 -10.01
CA ASP A 194 -45.25 1.96 -9.22
C ASP A 194 -46.70 1.47 -9.25
N ASP A 195 -47.15 0.85 -10.39
CA ASP A 195 -48.45 0.25 -10.58
C ASP A 195 -48.31 -1.28 -10.81
N PRO A 196 -48.95 -2.14 -10.00
CA PRO A 196 -48.94 -3.60 -10.20
C PRO A 196 -49.44 -4.07 -11.57
N ASN A 197 -50.30 -3.29 -12.23
CA ASN A 197 -50.88 -3.62 -13.53
C ASN A 197 -50.04 -3.10 -14.72
N ALA A 198 -49.03 -2.29 -14.49
CA ALA A 198 -48.14 -1.84 -15.54
C ALA A 198 -47.31 -3.01 -16.12
N PRO A 199 -46.96 -2.98 -17.42
CA PRO A 199 -46.10 -3.99 -18.00
C PRO A 199 -44.73 -4.00 -17.32
N LEU A 200 -44.14 -5.21 -17.15
CA LEU A 200 -42.79 -5.38 -16.60
C LEU A 200 -41.79 -4.62 -17.46
N GLN A 201 -41.13 -3.64 -16.87
CA GLN A 201 -39.96 -3.02 -17.49
C GLN A 201 -38.73 -3.89 -17.25
N ILE A 202 -38.07 -4.25 -18.34
CA ILE A 202 -36.88 -5.10 -18.34
C ILE A 202 -35.68 -4.22 -18.60
N SER A 203 -34.63 -4.35 -17.79
CA SER A 203 -33.31 -3.77 -18.02
C SER A 203 -32.28 -4.88 -18.19
N GLY A 204 -31.19 -4.61 -18.91
CA GLY A 204 -30.16 -5.61 -19.22
C GLY A 204 -30.46 -6.42 -20.48
N ASN A 205 -29.72 -7.49 -20.69
CA ASN A 205 -29.79 -8.27 -21.91
C ASN A 205 -30.35 -9.68 -21.63
N PRO A 206 -31.56 -10.00 -22.09
CA PRO A 206 -32.14 -11.33 -21.97
C PRO A 206 -31.41 -12.39 -22.77
N SER A 207 -30.66 -12.03 -23.81
CA SER A 207 -29.92 -12.93 -24.72
C SER A 207 -28.40 -12.77 -24.50
N ARG A 208 -27.96 -12.69 -23.24
CA ARG A 208 -26.56 -12.45 -22.88
C ARG A 208 -25.60 -13.50 -23.40
N ASP A 209 -26.00 -14.79 -23.44
CA ASP A 209 -25.16 -15.87 -23.93
C ASP A 209 -24.93 -15.75 -25.46
N LEU A 210 -25.97 -15.40 -26.22
CA LEU A 210 -25.83 -15.13 -27.65
C LEU A 210 -24.91 -13.91 -27.90
N TRP A 211 -25.07 -12.86 -27.08
CA TRP A 211 -24.19 -11.69 -27.14
C TRP A 211 -22.73 -12.09 -26.84
N LYS A 212 -22.47 -12.94 -25.85
CA LYS A 212 -21.13 -13.44 -25.54
C LYS A 212 -20.51 -14.19 -26.72
N LEU A 213 -21.27 -15.06 -27.37
CA LEU A 213 -20.78 -15.78 -28.51
C LEU A 213 -20.42 -14.85 -29.69
N CYS A 214 -21.26 -13.85 -29.97
CA CYS A 214 -20.95 -12.82 -30.99
C CYS A 214 -19.70 -11.99 -30.58
N SER A 215 -19.61 -11.63 -29.32
CA SER A 215 -18.49 -10.84 -28.75
C SER A 215 -17.19 -11.61 -28.80
N LEU A 216 -17.21 -12.91 -28.59
CA LEU A 216 -16.06 -13.80 -28.74
C LEU A 216 -15.53 -13.81 -30.19
N GLY A 217 -16.42 -13.76 -31.18
CA GLY A 217 -16.04 -13.59 -32.59
C GLY A 217 -15.30 -12.26 -32.85
N ILE A 218 -15.65 -11.19 -32.14
CA ILE A 218 -14.92 -9.90 -32.21
C ILE A 218 -13.57 -10.02 -31.49
N ALA A 219 -13.55 -10.59 -30.30
CA ALA A 219 -12.35 -10.76 -29.50
C ALA A 219 -11.26 -11.60 -30.21
N ASN A 220 -11.66 -12.61 -30.96
CA ASN A 220 -10.76 -13.48 -31.73
C ASN A 220 -10.31 -12.87 -33.06
N ASN A 221 -10.96 -11.80 -33.54
CA ASN A 221 -10.64 -11.23 -34.82
C ASN A 221 -9.36 -10.36 -34.79
N ALA A 222 -8.27 -10.88 -35.34
CA ALA A 222 -6.98 -10.21 -35.37
C ALA A 222 -6.97 -8.88 -36.18
N THR A 223 -7.95 -8.62 -37.02
CA THR A 223 -8.03 -7.39 -37.85
C THR A 223 -8.67 -6.20 -37.08
N GLU A 224 -9.34 -6.49 -35.99
CA GLU A 224 -9.94 -5.45 -35.15
C GLU A 224 -8.91 -4.73 -34.25
N ASN A 225 -9.27 -3.53 -33.79
CA ASN A 225 -8.45 -2.75 -32.87
C ASN A 225 -8.16 -3.53 -31.59
N ILE A 226 -6.91 -3.53 -31.15
CA ILE A 226 -6.44 -4.30 -29.99
C ILE A 226 -7.19 -3.92 -28.70
N TYR A 227 -7.45 -2.62 -28.48
CA TYR A 227 -8.17 -2.14 -27.29
C TYR A 227 -9.66 -2.48 -27.35
N TYR A 228 -10.27 -2.41 -28.54
CA TYR A 228 -11.67 -2.81 -28.72
C TYR A 228 -11.85 -4.31 -28.49
N ARG A 229 -10.95 -5.12 -29.02
CA ARG A 229 -10.91 -6.58 -28.77
C ARG A 229 -10.78 -6.89 -27.28
N ALA A 230 -9.86 -6.18 -26.58
CA ALA A 230 -9.65 -6.35 -25.15
C ALA A 230 -10.88 -5.94 -24.34
N THR A 231 -11.53 -4.82 -24.72
CA THR A 231 -12.73 -4.33 -24.04
C THR A 231 -13.90 -5.32 -24.16
N VAL A 232 -14.17 -5.79 -25.39
CA VAL A 232 -15.26 -6.75 -25.61
C VAL A 232 -14.90 -8.11 -25.02
N GLY A 233 -13.62 -8.51 -25.13
CA GLY A 233 -13.10 -9.75 -24.59
C GLY A 233 -13.24 -9.87 -23.08
N ILE A 234 -12.87 -8.83 -22.32
CA ILE A 234 -13.00 -8.87 -20.86
C ILE A 234 -14.46 -8.96 -20.42
N LEU A 235 -15.37 -8.32 -21.14
CA LEU A 235 -16.80 -8.36 -20.86
C LEU A 235 -17.47 -9.69 -21.21
N CYS A 236 -16.94 -10.43 -22.20
CA CYS A 236 -17.45 -11.77 -22.55
C CYS A 236 -16.70 -12.91 -21.83
N GLY A 237 -15.66 -12.61 -21.04
CA GLY A 237 -14.89 -13.61 -20.29
C GLY A 237 -13.70 -14.21 -21.08
N HIS A 238 -13.24 -13.56 -22.16
CA HIS A 238 -12.13 -14.02 -22.99
C HIS A 238 -10.80 -13.37 -22.63
N LEU A 239 -9.99 -14.04 -21.82
CA LEU A 239 -8.74 -13.54 -21.28
C LEU A 239 -7.68 -13.25 -22.36
N ALA A 240 -7.53 -14.15 -23.34
CA ALA A 240 -6.46 -14.10 -24.33
C ALA A 240 -6.44 -12.80 -25.16
N SER A 241 -7.60 -12.18 -25.43
CA SER A 241 -7.69 -10.90 -26.12
C SER A 241 -7.30 -9.70 -25.26
N THR A 242 -7.33 -9.84 -23.93
CA THR A 242 -7.05 -8.75 -22.97
C THR A 242 -5.58 -8.72 -22.55
N ILE A 243 -4.92 -9.89 -22.46
CA ILE A 243 -3.50 -10.00 -22.07
C ILE A 243 -2.59 -9.05 -22.85
N PRO A 244 -2.64 -8.92 -24.19
CA PRO A 244 -1.72 -8.07 -24.94
C PRO A 244 -1.76 -6.59 -24.56
N VAL A 245 -2.91 -6.09 -24.08
CA VAL A 245 -3.09 -4.70 -23.63
C VAL A 245 -2.62 -4.53 -22.18
N CYS A 246 -2.79 -5.55 -21.35
CA CYS A 246 -2.40 -5.55 -19.93
C CYS A 246 -0.93 -5.92 -19.72
N GLN A 247 -0.24 -6.41 -20.76
CA GLN A 247 1.11 -6.94 -20.64
C GLN A 247 2.10 -5.93 -20.11
N GLY A 248 2.88 -6.33 -19.09
CA GLY A 248 3.90 -5.48 -18.45
C GLY A 248 3.41 -4.66 -17.26
N ASN A 249 2.12 -4.69 -16.96
CA ASN A 249 1.53 -4.12 -15.75
C ASN A 249 0.91 -5.24 -14.90
N TRP A 250 1.42 -5.40 -13.68
CA TRP A 250 0.99 -6.44 -12.74
C TRP A 250 -0.49 -6.28 -12.33
N GLU A 251 -0.90 -5.04 -12.04
CA GLU A 251 -2.26 -4.72 -11.59
C GLU A 251 -3.30 -5.00 -12.69
N ASP A 252 -2.98 -4.66 -13.95
CA ASP A 252 -3.88 -4.88 -15.08
C ASP A 252 -4.02 -6.37 -15.42
N LEU A 253 -2.91 -7.12 -15.37
CA LEU A 253 -2.95 -8.57 -15.58
C LEU A 253 -3.75 -9.26 -14.47
N LEU A 254 -3.55 -8.87 -13.21
CA LEU A 254 -4.31 -9.41 -12.10
C LEU A 254 -5.80 -9.11 -12.25
N TRP A 255 -6.15 -7.85 -12.57
CA TRP A 255 -7.54 -7.46 -12.84
C TRP A 255 -8.19 -8.30 -13.93
N ALA A 256 -7.50 -8.49 -15.06
CA ALA A 256 -8.03 -9.27 -16.16
C ALA A 256 -8.30 -10.72 -15.77
N HIS A 257 -7.38 -11.37 -15.07
CA HIS A 257 -7.56 -12.74 -14.58
C HIS A 257 -8.72 -12.84 -13.58
N LEU A 258 -8.79 -11.95 -12.59
CA LEU A 258 -9.85 -11.98 -11.57
C LEU A 258 -11.22 -11.73 -12.21
N ARG A 259 -11.31 -10.76 -13.12
CA ARG A 259 -12.56 -10.43 -13.81
C ARG A 259 -13.11 -11.62 -14.61
N VAL A 260 -12.24 -12.32 -15.33
CA VAL A 260 -12.62 -13.52 -16.08
C VAL A 260 -13.04 -14.67 -15.15
N GLN A 261 -12.37 -14.85 -14.02
CA GLN A 261 -12.75 -15.87 -13.03
C GLN A 261 -14.13 -15.60 -12.43
N ILE A 262 -14.42 -14.33 -12.10
CA ILE A 262 -15.75 -13.95 -11.60
C ILE A 262 -16.81 -14.22 -12.68
N GLU A 263 -16.55 -13.78 -13.90
CA GLU A 263 -17.49 -13.90 -15.01
C GLU A 263 -17.82 -15.38 -15.30
N SER A 264 -16.80 -16.25 -15.29
CA SER A 264 -16.96 -17.69 -15.49
C SER A 264 -17.80 -18.35 -14.38
N ARG A 265 -17.57 -17.99 -13.10
CA ARG A 265 -18.35 -18.54 -11.98
C ARG A 265 -19.79 -18.05 -11.98
N VAL A 266 -19.99 -16.76 -12.30
CA VAL A 266 -21.36 -16.21 -12.46
C VAL A 266 -22.11 -16.90 -13.57
N ASP A 267 -21.50 -17.12 -14.73
CA ASP A 267 -22.14 -17.82 -15.83
C ASP A 267 -22.51 -19.26 -15.46
N LYS A 268 -21.57 -20.00 -14.88
CA LYS A 268 -21.80 -21.37 -14.42
C LYS A 268 -23.01 -21.45 -13.47
N PHE A 269 -23.02 -20.54 -12.47
CA PHE A 269 -24.12 -20.48 -11.52
C PHE A 269 -25.47 -20.16 -12.17
N LEU A 270 -25.52 -19.19 -13.10
CA LEU A 270 -26.73 -18.84 -13.83
C LEU A 270 -27.24 -19.99 -14.73
N HIS A 271 -26.32 -20.76 -15.33
CA HIS A 271 -26.67 -21.92 -16.15
C HIS A 271 -27.17 -23.11 -15.30
N GLU A 272 -26.57 -23.36 -14.16
CA GLU A 272 -26.98 -24.43 -13.23
C GLU A 272 -28.39 -24.21 -12.67
N HIS A 273 -28.74 -22.94 -12.41
CA HIS A 273 -30.03 -22.60 -11.81
C HIS A 273 -31.14 -22.30 -12.85
N HIS A 274 -30.92 -22.59 -14.11
CA HIS A 274 -31.91 -22.54 -15.20
C HIS A 274 -33.05 -21.55 -14.97
N ILE A 275 -32.78 -20.25 -14.97
CA ILE A 275 -33.88 -19.31 -14.97
C ILE A 275 -34.50 -19.32 -16.36
N THR A 276 -35.44 -20.19 -16.55
CA THR A 276 -36.37 -20.14 -17.66
C THR A 276 -37.20 -18.87 -17.57
N THR A 277 -36.61 -17.77 -18.01
CA THR A 277 -37.44 -16.66 -18.45
C THR A 277 -38.25 -17.21 -19.61
N ASN A 278 -39.57 -17.22 -19.47
CA ASN A 278 -40.52 -17.79 -20.42
C ASN A 278 -40.43 -17.30 -21.88
N ALA A 279 -39.36 -16.61 -22.26
CA ALA A 279 -39.23 -15.98 -23.55
C ALA A 279 -38.15 -16.59 -24.45
N ASN A 280 -37.00 -17.01 -23.92
CA ASN A 280 -35.92 -17.53 -24.80
C ASN A 280 -34.97 -18.42 -24.00
N THR A 281 -35.23 -19.70 -23.96
CA THR A 281 -34.20 -20.69 -23.61
C THR A 281 -33.09 -20.54 -24.64
N THR A 282 -31.89 -20.20 -24.21
CA THR A 282 -30.70 -20.24 -25.09
C THR A 282 -30.63 -21.67 -25.64
N PRO A 283 -30.59 -21.88 -26.96
CA PRO A 283 -30.44 -23.21 -27.49
C PRO A 283 -29.22 -23.90 -26.87
N SER A 284 -29.35 -25.18 -26.51
CA SER A 284 -28.26 -25.97 -25.92
C SER A 284 -26.98 -25.87 -26.73
N ASP A 285 -27.11 -25.80 -28.03
CA ASP A 285 -26.01 -25.70 -29.00
C ASP A 285 -25.17 -24.41 -28.80
N ILE A 286 -25.81 -23.28 -28.46
CA ILE A 286 -25.10 -22.01 -28.20
C ILE A 286 -24.30 -22.12 -26.91
N LEU A 287 -24.88 -22.75 -25.90
CA LEU A 287 -24.23 -22.92 -24.60
C LEU A 287 -23.01 -23.86 -24.72
N GLU A 288 -23.16 -24.97 -25.41
CA GLU A 288 -22.07 -25.92 -25.70
C GLU A 288 -20.92 -25.25 -26.46
N LEU A 289 -21.26 -24.47 -27.50
CA LEU A 289 -20.27 -23.71 -28.27
C LEU A 289 -19.55 -22.68 -27.41
N LEU A 290 -20.26 -21.94 -26.56
CA LEU A 290 -19.70 -20.93 -25.70
C LEU A 290 -18.75 -21.55 -24.65
N GLN A 291 -19.15 -22.68 -24.06
CA GLN A 291 -18.33 -23.42 -23.11
C GLN A 291 -17.07 -24.01 -23.75
N ALA A 292 -17.20 -24.55 -24.98
CA ALA A 292 -16.07 -25.10 -25.73
C ALA A 292 -15.03 -24.01 -26.10
N GLU A 293 -15.48 -22.81 -26.44
CA GLU A 293 -14.61 -21.72 -26.89
C GLU A 293 -13.98 -20.95 -25.75
N LEU A 294 -14.70 -20.73 -24.65
CA LEU A 294 -14.16 -19.95 -23.51
C LEU A 294 -13.20 -20.75 -22.65
N GLN A 295 -13.44 -22.07 -22.47
CA GLN A 295 -12.58 -23.02 -21.70
C GLN A 295 -11.87 -22.41 -20.50
N VAL A 296 -12.59 -21.63 -19.69
CA VAL A 296 -12.00 -20.98 -18.51
C VAL A 296 -11.88 -22.01 -17.40
N GLU A 297 -10.65 -22.40 -17.08
CA GLU A 297 -10.38 -23.20 -15.87
C GLU A 297 -10.62 -22.36 -14.61
N GLU A 298 -11.28 -22.95 -13.62
CA GLU A 298 -11.39 -22.32 -12.30
C GLU A 298 -10.04 -22.36 -11.60
N LEU A 299 -9.41 -21.20 -11.47
CA LEU A 299 -8.12 -21.06 -10.83
C LEU A 299 -8.30 -20.60 -9.37
N SER A 300 -7.53 -21.19 -8.47
CA SER A 300 -7.36 -20.62 -7.14
C SER A 300 -6.59 -19.30 -7.23
N LEU A 301 -6.76 -18.42 -6.26
CA LEU A 301 -6.07 -17.13 -6.23
C LEU A 301 -4.53 -17.26 -6.32
N GLN A 302 -3.98 -18.33 -5.73
CA GLN A 302 -2.56 -18.63 -5.82
C GLN A 302 -2.12 -19.01 -7.24
N GLN A 303 -2.95 -19.76 -7.98
CA GLN A 303 -2.69 -20.10 -9.38
C GLN A 303 -2.81 -18.87 -10.27
N VAL A 304 -3.76 -17.96 -9.98
CA VAL A 304 -3.86 -16.66 -10.67
C VAL A 304 -2.57 -15.86 -10.53
N PHE A 305 -2.02 -15.75 -9.33
CA PHE A 305 -0.73 -15.06 -9.14
C PHE A 305 0.41 -15.73 -9.90
N SER A 306 0.44 -17.05 -9.93
CA SER A 306 1.46 -17.80 -10.69
C SER A 306 1.35 -17.51 -12.19
N ALA A 307 0.12 -17.44 -12.74
CA ALA A 307 -0.13 -17.10 -14.14
C ALA A 307 0.27 -15.65 -14.45
N VAL A 308 -0.10 -14.71 -13.59
CA VAL A 308 0.28 -13.29 -13.72
C VAL A 308 1.81 -13.13 -13.73
N ASN A 309 2.51 -13.78 -12.79
CA ASN A 309 3.97 -13.71 -12.70
C ASN A 309 4.66 -14.32 -13.94
N ALA A 310 4.11 -15.38 -14.52
CA ALA A 310 4.61 -15.95 -15.78
C ALA A 310 4.50 -14.94 -16.95
N LEU A 311 3.46 -14.10 -16.96
CA LEU A 311 3.21 -13.10 -18.00
C LEU A 311 4.01 -11.79 -17.80
N MET A 312 4.62 -11.58 -16.64
CA MET A 312 5.41 -10.37 -16.34
C MET A 312 6.80 -10.32 -17.01
N ASN A 313 7.14 -11.31 -17.85
CA ASN A 313 8.39 -11.32 -18.63
C ASN A 313 9.67 -11.06 -17.81
N GLY A 314 9.74 -11.62 -16.61
CA GLY A 314 10.90 -11.51 -15.73
C GLY A 314 10.97 -10.21 -14.91
N LYS A 315 10.00 -9.33 -15.00
CA LYS A 315 9.87 -8.22 -14.03
C LYS A 315 9.51 -8.80 -12.67
N ARG A 316 10.27 -8.42 -11.65
CA ARG A 316 9.97 -8.84 -10.27
C ARG A 316 8.89 -7.93 -9.67
N GLU A 317 8.07 -8.53 -8.80
CA GLU A 317 7.15 -7.77 -7.95
C GLU A 317 7.92 -6.78 -7.08
N SER A 318 7.36 -5.58 -6.86
CA SER A 318 7.86 -4.66 -5.85
C SER A 318 7.63 -5.22 -4.44
N HIS A 319 8.31 -4.67 -3.43
CA HIS A 319 8.07 -5.06 -2.05
C HIS A 319 6.62 -4.82 -1.63
N TYR A 320 6.01 -3.73 -2.12
CA TYR A 320 4.60 -3.42 -1.87
C TYR A 320 3.67 -4.42 -2.55
N GLN A 321 3.92 -4.77 -3.81
CA GLN A 321 3.15 -5.79 -4.55
C GLN A 321 3.25 -7.17 -3.89
N THR A 322 4.43 -7.53 -3.38
CA THR A 322 4.62 -8.76 -2.61
C THR A 322 3.78 -8.75 -1.32
N CYS A 323 3.76 -7.63 -0.58
CA CYS A 323 2.89 -7.47 0.58
C CYS A 323 1.40 -7.56 0.19
N GLN A 324 0.99 -6.90 -0.89
CA GLN A 324 -0.39 -6.96 -1.40
C GLN A 324 -0.79 -8.40 -1.74
N ARG A 325 0.05 -9.13 -2.45
CA ARG A 325 -0.18 -10.55 -2.79
C ARG A 325 -0.37 -11.40 -1.53
N HIS A 326 0.48 -11.24 -0.54
CA HIS A 326 0.35 -11.97 0.72
C HIS A 326 -0.91 -11.60 1.50
N LEU A 327 -1.29 -10.31 1.52
CA LEU A 327 -2.54 -9.84 2.13
C LEU A 327 -3.76 -10.47 1.46
N MET A 328 -3.81 -10.50 0.12
CA MET A 328 -4.89 -11.11 -0.66
C MET A 328 -5.00 -12.62 -0.40
N LEU A 329 -3.88 -13.30 -0.19
CA LEU A 329 -3.82 -14.73 0.14
C LEU A 329 -4.08 -15.01 1.63
N GLY A 330 -4.25 -13.98 2.47
CA GLY A 330 -4.36 -14.15 3.92
C GLY A 330 -3.07 -14.67 4.60
N ASN A 331 -1.94 -14.64 3.87
CA ASN A 331 -0.65 -15.18 4.34
C ASN A 331 0.18 -14.12 5.08
N ILE A 332 -0.30 -13.70 6.25
CA ILE A 332 0.41 -12.70 7.07
C ILE A 332 1.81 -13.18 7.49
N ARG A 333 1.95 -14.50 7.74
CA ARG A 333 3.26 -15.10 8.06
C ARG A 333 4.28 -14.88 6.94
N GLY A 334 3.85 -14.99 5.69
CA GLY A 334 4.70 -14.73 4.52
C GLY A 334 5.21 -13.29 4.51
N ILE A 335 4.35 -12.30 4.80
CA ILE A 335 4.76 -10.89 4.91
C ILE A 335 5.86 -10.73 5.95
N MET A 336 5.69 -11.34 7.13
CA MET A 336 6.68 -11.24 8.21
C MET A 336 8.03 -11.85 7.84
N GLN A 337 8.02 -13.00 7.16
CA GLN A 337 9.24 -13.68 6.72
C GLN A 337 9.99 -12.88 5.65
N ASP A 338 9.27 -12.35 4.66
CA ASP A 338 9.86 -11.53 3.61
C ASP A 338 10.37 -10.20 4.17
N ALA A 339 9.60 -9.56 5.05
CA ALA A 339 10.00 -8.34 5.73
C ALA A 339 11.31 -8.53 6.54
N LEU A 340 11.48 -9.69 7.19
CA LEU A 340 12.71 -9.99 7.92
C LEU A 340 13.94 -10.10 7.00
N GLN A 341 13.75 -10.59 5.77
CA GLN A 341 14.83 -10.64 4.77
C GLN A 341 15.17 -9.26 4.21
N TRP A 342 14.15 -8.40 4.03
CA TRP A 342 14.35 -7.06 3.47
C TRP A 342 14.96 -6.07 4.46
N ILE A 343 14.67 -6.22 5.76
CA ILE A 343 14.94 -5.21 6.78
C ILE A 343 16.40 -4.77 6.88
N GLU A 344 17.35 -5.64 6.54
CA GLU A 344 18.77 -5.33 6.60
C GLU A 344 19.19 -4.30 5.53
N ASN A 345 18.62 -4.41 4.32
CA ASN A 345 18.98 -3.60 3.15
C ASN A 345 17.83 -2.67 2.69
N ALA A 346 16.72 -2.63 3.42
CA ALA A 346 15.55 -1.85 3.03
C ALA A 346 15.79 -0.34 3.16
N GLU A 347 15.20 0.41 2.23
CA GLU A 347 15.08 1.85 2.36
C GLU A 347 14.21 2.20 3.58
N GLU A 348 14.51 3.34 4.19
CA GLU A 348 13.78 3.83 5.36
C GLU A 348 12.26 3.90 5.17
N LYS A 349 11.82 4.31 3.98
CA LYS A 349 10.40 4.41 3.61
C LYS A 349 9.69 3.06 3.73
N LEU A 350 10.36 1.98 3.27
CA LEU A 350 9.82 0.63 3.37
C LEU A 350 9.79 0.14 4.82
N ILE A 351 10.84 0.41 5.61
CA ILE A 351 10.88 0.03 7.03
C ILE A 351 9.75 0.73 7.80
N ARG A 352 9.53 2.02 7.54
CA ARG A 352 8.42 2.79 8.11
C ARG A 352 7.07 2.15 7.75
N PHE A 353 6.84 1.85 6.48
CA PHE A 353 5.62 1.20 6.02
C PHE A 353 5.39 -0.15 6.73
N LEU A 354 6.43 -0.99 6.81
CA LEU A 354 6.34 -2.29 7.48
C LEU A 354 6.05 -2.15 8.97
N ALA A 355 6.65 -1.17 9.65
CA ALA A 355 6.36 -0.88 11.06
C ALA A 355 4.89 -0.52 11.27
N HIS A 356 4.33 0.37 10.44
CA HIS A 356 2.91 0.71 10.48
C HIS A 356 2.02 -0.48 10.16
N LEU A 357 2.37 -1.27 9.15
CA LEU A 357 1.62 -2.47 8.77
C LEU A 357 1.51 -3.45 9.94
N ILE A 358 2.61 -3.69 10.66
CA ILE A 358 2.62 -4.56 11.83
C ILE A 358 1.72 -4.02 12.93
N LEU A 359 1.78 -2.73 13.23
CA LEU A 359 0.91 -2.12 14.25
C LEU A 359 -0.57 -2.28 13.90
N VAL A 360 -0.94 -2.05 12.65
CA VAL A 360 -2.32 -2.24 12.18
C VAL A 360 -2.74 -3.71 12.27
N LEU A 361 -1.89 -4.64 11.83
CA LEU A 361 -2.18 -6.08 11.92
C LEU A 361 -2.34 -6.55 13.38
N ARG A 362 -1.54 -6.01 14.31
CA ARG A 362 -1.68 -6.26 15.76
C ARG A 362 -3.01 -5.75 16.30
N GLN A 363 -3.41 -4.54 15.96
CA GLN A 363 -4.69 -3.97 16.38
C GLN A 363 -5.87 -4.80 15.86
N MET A 364 -5.75 -5.40 14.67
CA MET A 364 -6.75 -6.30 14.11
C MET A 364 -6.68 -7.74 14.66
N GLY A 365 -5.73 -8.05 15.55
CA GLY A 365 -5.52 -9.41 16.07
C GLY A 365 -5.01 -10.41 15.01
N LYS A 366 -4.37 -9.93 13.95
CA LYS A 366 -3.90 -10.73 12.82
C LYS A 366 -2.38 -10.97 12.80
N ASP A 367 -1.64 -10.57 13.84
CA ASP A 367 -0.20 -10.82 13.94
C ASP A 367 0.08 -12.21 14.55
N PRO A 368 0.41 -13.24 13.74
CA PRO A 368 0.63 -14.62 14.22
C PRO A 368 2.03 -14.83 14.78
N GLN A 369 2.97 -13.91 14.58
CA GLN A 369 4.37 -14.01 14.95
C GLN A 369 4.90 -12.70 15.54
N HIS A 370 4.50 -12.41 16.77
CA HIS A 370 4.92 -11.19 17.49
C HIS A 370 6.44 -10.98 17.49
N ASP A 371 7.24 -12.05 17.62
CA ASP A 371 8.72 -11.96 17.68
C ASP A 371 9.34 -11.34 16.41
N ILE A 372 8.78 -11.61 15.23
CA ILE A 372 9.29 -11.03 13.97
C ILE A 372 8.83 -9.58 13.85
N GLY A 373 7.58 -9.30 14.17
CA GLY A 373 7.04 -7.95 14.22
C GLY A 373 7.85 -7.05 15.16
N ASP A 374 8.23 -7.56 16.33
CA ASP A 374 9.07 -6.87 17.30
C ASP A 374 10.44 -6.47 16.72
N LYS A 375 11.10 -7.37 15.99
CA LYS A 375 12.38 -7.06 15.32
C LYS A 375 12.26 -5.95 14.28
N ILE A 376 11.15 -5.92 13.55
CA ILE A 376 10.89 -4.89 12.55
C ILE A 376 10.65 -3.53 13.23
N LEU A 377 9.84 -3.50 14.30
CA LEU A 377 9.62 -2.29 15.09
C LEU A 377 10.91 -1.80 15.74
N GLU A 378 11.71 -2.71 16.31
CA GLU A 378 13.02 -2.39 16.88
C GLU A 378 13.94 -1.75 15.84
N LYS A 379 14.04 -2.33 14.64
CA LYS A 379 14.86 -1.76 13.56
C LYS A 379 14.39 -0.38 13.13
N TYR A 380 13.07 -0.16 13.12
CA TYR A 380 12.51 1.15 12.81
C TYR A 380 12.87 2.19 13.89
N VAL A 381 12.77 1.81 15.18
CA VAL A 381 13.19 2.69 16.28
C VAL A 381 14.67 3.04 16.18
N ILE A 382 15.55 2.07 15.89
CA ILE A 382 16.98 2.31 15.69
C ILE A 382 17.20 3.32 14.54
N LYS A 383 16.49 3.16 13.42
CA LYS A 383 16.57 4.10 12.29
C LYS A 383 16.11 5.50 12.66
N LEU A 384 15.05 5.64 13.47
CA LEU A 384 14.60 6.94 13.97
C LEU A 384 15.63 7.59 14.89
N ILE A 385 16.31 6.79 15.73
CA ILE A 385 17.41 7.28 16.60
C ILE A 385 18.60 7.74 15.72
N ASP A 386 18.98 6.98 14.70
CA ASP A 386 20.04 7.36 13.76
C ASP A 386 19.73 8.67 13.02
N GLN A 387 18.47 8.89 12.66
CA GLN A 387 18.02 10.14 12.01
C GLN A 387 18.11 11.36 12.93
N LEU A 388 17.80 11.20 14.21
CA LEU A 388 17.97 12.25 15.21
C LEU A 388 19.41 12.77 15.24
N ASN A 389 20.40 11.90 14.96
CA ASN A 389 21.81 12.29 14.89
C ASN A 389 22.15 13.10 13.63
N ASN A 390 21.50 12.82 12.51
CA ASN A 390 21.88 13.32 11.18
C ASN A 390 21.02 14.50 10.72
N SER A 391 19.86 14.72 11.32
CA SER A 391 18.92 15.76 10.93
C SER A 391 18.29 16.47 12.13
N SER A 392 17.84 17.70 11.92
CA SER A 392 17.17 18.52 12.95
C SER A 392 15.71 18.09 13.24
N MET A 393 15.36 16.83 13.00
CA MET A 393 14.02 16.34 13.33
C MET A 393 13.92 15.96 14.80
N ASP A 394 13.35 16.86 15.59
CA ASP A 394 13.15 16.71 17.02
C ASP A 394 11.75 16.16 17.32
N CYS A 395 11.58 14.85 17.22
CA CYS A 395 10.32 14.17 17.56
C CYS A 395 10.55 13.01 18.56
N PRO A 396 10.93 13.29 19.82
CA PRO A 396 11.09 12.24 20.82
C PRO A 396 9.78 11.49 21.11
N GLU A 397 8.63 12.12 20.88
CA GLU A 397 7.31 11.55 21.06
C GLU A 397 7.06 10.36 20.11
N LEU A 398 7.51 10.49 18.86
CA LEU A 398 7.40 9.43 17.86
C LEU A 398 8.23 8.21 18.27
N ILE A 399 9.48 8.42 18.69
CA ILE A 399 10.36 7.35 19.13
C ILE A 399 9.79 6.66 20.38
N ALA A 400 9.29 7.43 21.35
CA ALA A 400 8.65 6.87 22.54
C ALA A 400 7.44 6.01 22.19
N TYR A 401 6.60 6.45 21.25
CA TYR A 401 5.43 5.70 20.78
C TYR A 401 5.82 4.35 20.16
N TYR A 402 6.78 4.32 19.22
CA TYR A 402 7.17 3.04 18.61
C TYR A 402 7.90 2.14 19.60
N THR A 403 8.71 2.71 20.50
CA THR A 403 9.39 1.95 21.55
C THR A 403 8.40 1.29 22.50
N SER A 404 7.27 1.93 22.82
CA SER A 404 6.24 1.35 23.70
C SER A 404 5.54 0.11 23.12
N ASN A 405 5.63 -0.09 21.80
CA ASN A 405 5.05 -1.24 21.10
C ASN A 405 6.02 -2.44 20.94
N VAL A 406 7.24 -2.34 21.47
CA VAL A 406 8.24 -3.41 21.49
C VAL A 406 8.19 -4.13 22.85
N PRO A 407 8.69 -5.38 23.01
CA PRO A 407 8.73 -6.07 24.31
C PRO A 407 9.47 -5.29 25.41
N PHE A 408 8.98 -5.37 26.63
CA PHE A 408 9.42 -4.55 27.78
C PHE A 408 10.95 -4.55 27.98
N GLU A 409 11.60 -5.71 27.86
CA GLU A 409 13.06 -5.82 28.02
C GLU A 409 13.81 -5.01 26.97
N ARG A 410 13.30 -5.00 25.71
CA ARG A 410 13.89 -4.26 24.60
C ARG A 410 13.57 -2.77 24.66
N GLN A 411 12.38 -2.38 25.20
CA GLN A 411 12.01 -0.99 25.42
C GLN A 411 13.09 -0.26 26.25
N ILE A 412 13.51 -0.89 27.33
CA ILE A 412 14.50 -0.31 28.24
C ILE A 412 15.83 -0.05 27.51
N VAL A 413 16.28 -1.03 26.72
CA VAL A 413 17.57 -0.93 26.00
C VAL A 413 17.51 0.13 24.91
N LEU A 414 16.45 0.13 24.09
CA LEU A 414 16.29 1.07 22.97
C LEU A 414 16.14 2.52 23.49
N TYR A 415 15.37 2.70 24.55
CA TYR A 415 15.21 4.03 25.12
C TYR A 415 16.48 4.53 25.82
N ALA A 416 17.27 3.63 26.38
CA ALA A 416 18.61 3.94 26.90
C ALA A 416 19.58 4.34 25.77
N GLU A 417 19.47 3.72 24.59
CA GLU A 417 20.23 4.14 23.40
C GLU A 417 19.87 5.56 22.97
N LEU A 418 18.56 5.87 22.86
CA LEU A 418 18.09 7.23 22.59
C LEU A 418 18.70 8.26 23.56
N MET A 419 18.72 7.95 24.85
CA MET A 419 19.28 8.85 25.87
C MET A 419 20.77 9.15 25.66
N ASN A 420 21.54 8.20 25.10
CA ASN A 420 22.95 8.39 24.83
C ASN A 420 23.24 9.34 23.65
N TYR A 421 22.24 9.58 22.79
CA TYR A 421 22.39 10.43 21.60
C TYR A 421 21.93 11.87 21.83
N ILE A 422 21.01 12.13 22.76
CA ILE A 422 20.48 13.47 23.00
C ILE A 422 21.41 14.29 23.91
N ASN A 423 22.13 15.23 23.33
CA ASN A 423 23.06 16.08 24.05
C ASN A 423 22.44 17.39 24.58
N LYS A 424 21.39 17.93 23.94
CA LYS A 424 20.78 19.21 24.30
C LYS A 424 19.78 19.08 25.46
N SER A 425 19.89 19.92 26.49
CA SER A 425 19.07 19.87 27.70
C SER A 425 17.56 20.03 27.44
N GLU A 426 17.17 20.88 26.48
CA GLU A 426 15.76 21.14 26.14
C GLU A 426 15.08 19.88 25.58
N PHE A 427 15.77 19.13 24.73
CA PHE A 427 15.25 17.89 24.16
C PHE A 427 15.15 16.76 25.18
N ARG A 428 16.01 16.75 26.22
CA ARG A 428 15.94 15.75 27.29
C ARG A 428 14.65 15.83 28.06
N GLN A 429 14.20 17.04 28.43
CA GLN A 429 12.92 17.22 29.12
C GLN A 429 11.75 16.75 28.27
N GLY A 430 11.78 17.06 26.97
CA GLY A 430 10.80 16.55 25.99
C GLY A 430 10.77 15.03 25.92
N ALA A 431 11.94 14.40 25.81
CA ALA A 431 12.05 12.95 25.75
C ALA A 431 11.58 12.25 27.06
N VAL A 432 11.92 12.79 28.25
CA VAL A 432 11.40 12.25 29.52
C VAL A 432 9.88 12.32 29.56
N LYS A 433 9.28 13.46 29.21
CA LYS A 433 7.81 13.59 29.16
C LYS A 433 7.18 12.63 28.15
N ALA A 434 7.76 12.53 26.94
CA ALA A 434 7.29 11.63 25.90
C ALA A 434 7.34 10.16 26.36
N GLY A 435 8.44 9.73 26.99
CA GLY A 435 8.57 8.38 27.53
C GLY A 435 7.55 8.07 28.62
N ILE A 436 7.33 8.98 29.56
CA ILE A 436 6.32 8.83 30.63
C ILE A 436 4.90 8.76 30.02
N ASN A 437 4.59 9.63 29.06
CA ASN A 437 3.30 9.64 28.39
C ASN A 437 3.03 8.36 27.59
N ALA A 438 4.09 7.77 27.02
CA ALA A 438 4.02 6.48 26.31
C ALA A 438 4.00 5.25 27.24
N GLY A 439 4.11 5.46 28.56
CA GLY A 439 4.09 4.37 29.56
C GLY A 439 5.40 3.60 29.67
N LEU A 440 6.53 4.17 29.20
CA LEU A 440 7.85 3.54 29.30
C LEU A 440 8.45 3.71 30.71
N ASP A 441 9.22 2.72 31.15
CA ASP A 441 10.03 2.86 32.37
C ASP A 441 11.31 3.67 32.06
N VAL A 442 11.13 4.99 32.04
CA VAL A 442 12.21 5.95 31.76
C VAL A 442 13.33 5.86 32.81
N ALA A 443 12.99 5.52 34.06
CA ALA A 443 13.96 5.37 35.12
C ALA A 443 14.85 4.15 34.92
N ALA A 444 14.29 3.00 34.56
CA ALA A 444 15.06 1.80 34.21
C ALA A 444 15.95 2.05 32.99
N SER A 445 15.44 2.73 31.97
CA SER A 445 16.22 3.10 30.78
C SER A 445 17.40 4.01 31.12
N ALA A 446 17.18 5.02 31.96
CA ALA A 446 18.26 5.88 32.42
C ALA A 446 19.33 5.12 33.22
N ARG A 447 18.94 4.19 34.08
CA ARG A 447 19.89 3.31 34.79
C ARG A 447 20.76 2.48 33.85
N VAL A 448 20.16 1.91 32.80
CA VAL A 448 20.91 1.16 31.78
C VAL A 448 21.86 2.07 31.01
N ALA A 449 21.43 3.27 30.63
CA ALA A 449 22.28 4.26 29.96
C ALA A 449 23.49 4.65 30.82
N ILE A 450 23.28 4.91 32.13
CA ILE A 450 24.34 5.24 33.09
C ILE A 450 25.29 4.06 33.26
N LYS A 451 24.75 2.84 33.44
CA LYS A 451 25.58 1.65 33.61
C LYS A 451 26.45 1.42 32.36
N LYS A 452 25.91 1.59 31.17
CA LYS A 452 26.65 1.50 29.90
C LYS A 452 27.76 2.55 29.85
N ALA A 453 27.46 3.80 30.19
CA ALA A 453 28.45 4.89 30.22
C ALA A 453 29.59 4.58 31.20
N ILE A 454 29.30 4.06 32.39
CA ILE A 454 30.31 3.66 33.37
C ILE A 454 31.17 2.50 32.84
N THR A 455 30.53 1.51 32.21
CA THR A 455 31.25 0.36 31.64
C THR A 455 32.17 0.80 30.50
N ASP A 456 31.70 1.68 29.62
CA ASP A 456 32.49 2.22 28.50
C ASP A 456 33.74 2.97 29.04
N ILE A 457 33.59 3.71 30.15
CA ILE A 457 34.71 4.37 30.83
C ILE A 457 35.67 3.31 31.38
N GLN A 458 35.17 2.29 32.10
CA GLN A 458 36.01 1.25 32.70
C GLN A 458 36.79 0.45 31.65
N GLN A 459 36.18 0.14 30.52
CA GLN A 459 36.84 -0.53 29.40
C GLN A 459 37.91 0.34 28.74
N GLY A 460 37.63 1.61 28.51
CA GLY A 460 38.60 2.54 27.95
C GLY A 460 39.88 2.69 28.85
N TYR A 461 39.75 2.43 30.15
CA TYR A 461 40.87 2.49 31.09
C TYR A 461 41.54 1.15 31.38
N SER A 462 40.88 -0.01 31.12
CA SER A 462 41.49 -1.32 31.31
C SER A 462 42.55 -1.64 30.25
N ASP A 463 42.45 -1.05 29.07
CA ASP A 463 43.39 -1.24 27.95
C ASP A 463 44.61 -0.31 28.02
N LEU A 464 44.68 0.60 28.98
CA LEU A 464 45.81 1.49 29.22
C LEU A 464 46.78 0.81 30.17
N ASP A 465 47.86 0.22 29.60
CA ASP A 465 49.05 -0.19 30.39
C ASP A 465 49.51 1.00 31.28
N MET A 466 49.64 0.76 32.59
CA MET A 466 49.93 1.72 33.62
C MET A 466 51.33 2.40 33.51
N THR A 467 51.95 2.36 32.34
CA THR A 467 53.26 2.90 32.08
C THR A 467 53.21 4.16 31.18
N PHE A 468 53.28 5.31 31.83
CA PHE A 468 53.87 6.57 31.34
C PHE A 468 53.30 7.31 30.09
N ALA A 469 52.15 7.02 29.55
CA ALA A 469 51.62 7.78 28.39
C ALA A 469 50.51 8.82 28.83
N ARG A 470 50.76 9.65 29.83
CA ARG A 470 49.75 10.56 30.44
C ARG A 470 49.41 11.83 29.64
N THR A 471 49.99 12.09 28.50
CA THR A 471 49.83 13.38 27.83
C THR A 471 49.04 13.40 26.52
N ALA A 472 48.77 12.23 25.89
CA ALA A 472 48.09 12.15 24.58
C ALA A 472 46.59 11.76 24.64
N THR A 473 46.07 11.32 25.78
CA THR A 473 44.71 10.78 25.93
C THR A 473 43.71 11.75 26.58
N ILE A 474 44.13 12.97 26.91
CA ILE A 474 43.33 13.91 27.75
C ILE A 474 42.02 14.37 27.05
N ASP A 475 41.98 14.48 25.73
CA ASP A 475 40.79 14.99 25.03
C ASP A 475 39.71 13.90 24.81
N THR A 476 40.11 12.64 24.61
CA THR A 476 39.17 11.50 24.51
C THR A 476 38.53 11.20 25.88
N ASP A 477 39.28 11.37 26.95
CA ASP A 477 38.82 11.14 28.31
C ASP A 477 37.76 12.16 28.74
N LYS A 478 37.93 13.42 28.34
CA LYS A 478 36.93 14.48 28.63
C LYS A 478 35.57 14.19 27.96
N GLY A 479 35.57 13.64 26.77
CA GLY A 479 34.35 13.27 26.04
C GLY A 479 33.53 12.19 26.75
N LEU A 480 34.19 11.14 27.24
CA LEU A 480 33.56 10.05 27.98
C LEU A 480 33.01 10.48 29.35
N ILE A 481 33.77 11.29 30.08
CA ILE A 481 33.35 11.82 31.37
C ILE A 481 32.15 12.75 31.21
N ASN A 482 32.18 13.66 30.22
CA ASN A 482 31.06 14.53 29.94
C ASN A 482 29.81 13.74 29.56
N LYS A 483 29.94 12.69 28.76
CA LYS A 483 28.84 11.79 28.40
C LYS A 483 28.24 11.11 29.63
N ALA A 484 29.04 10.65 30.57
CA ALA A 484 28.56 10.05 31.81
C ALA A 484 27.83 11.05 32.72
N ILE A 485 28.32 12.31 32.82
CA ILE A 485 27.65 13.38 33.56
C ILE A 485 26.28 13.68 32.92
N LEU A 486 26.25 13.76 31.57
CA LEU A 486 25.02 13.97 30.83
C LEU A 486 23.99 12.86 31.04
N THR A 487 24.45 11.61 31.22
CA THR A 487 23.54 10.50 31.54
C THR A 487 22.96 10.58 32.95
N LEU A 488 23.69 11.11 33.92
CA LEU A 488 23.14 11.37 35.26
C LEU A 488 22.04 12.46 35.26
N GLU A 489 22.14 13.45 34.39
CA GLU A 489 21.11 14.50 34.29
C GLU A 489 19.73 13.91 33.91
N TRP A 490 19.67 12.79 33.15
CA TRP A 490 18.41 12.14 32.82
C TRP A 490 17.62 11.71 34.05
N LEU A 491 18.28 11.10 35.04
CA LEU A 491 17.63 10.69 36.28
C LEU A 491 17.18 11.89 37.13
N SER A 492 17.90 13.02 37.07
CA SER A 492 17.51 14.23 37.80
C SER A 492 16.24 14.88 37.25
N LEU A 493 15.91 14.61 35.97
CA LEU A 493 14.69 15.12 35.32
C LEU A 493 13.44 14.25 35.63
N ILE A 494 13.64 13.06 36.21
CA ILE A 494 12.56 12.13 36.53
C ILE A 494 12.07 12.40 37.96
N PRO A 495 10.75 12.56 38.20
CA PRO A 495 10.21 12.77 39.54
C PRO A 495 10.59 11.63 40.52
N ASN A 496 10.87 11.97 41.77
CA ASN A 496 11.15 11.04 42.86
C ASN A 496 12.43 10.19 42.75
N GLN A 497 13.38 10.52 41.87
CA GLN A 497 14.64 9.78 41.70
C GLN A 497 15.87 10.47 42.30
N LEU A 498 15.71 11.55 43.05
CA LEU A 498 16.81 12.35 43.58
C LEU A 498 17.77 11.58 44.50
N VAL A 499 17.24 10.65 45.30
CA VAL A 499 18.06 9.80 46.21
C VAL A 499 18.97 8.88 45.39
N GLU A 500 18.43 8.30 44.31
CA GLU A 500 19.18 7.43 43.42
C GLU A 500 20.26 8.21 42.64
N VAL A 501 19.94 9.43 42.19
CA VAL A 501 20.91 10.32 41.55
C VAL A 501 22.09 10.58 42.46
N LEU A 502 21.85 10.86 43.74
CA LEU A 502 22.91 11.06 44.73
C LEU A 502 23.78 9.82 44.93
N TRP A 503 23.15 8.65 45.06
CA TRP A 503 23.84 7.37 45.20
C TRP A 503 24.73 7.04 43.98
N LEU A 504 24.21 7.22 42.80
CA LEU A 504 24.95 7.00 41.55
C LEU A 504 26.04 8.06 41.33
N SER A 505 25.80 9.31 41.72
CA SER A 505 26.81 10.36 41.68
C SER A 505 27.99 10.01 42.58
N ASN A 506 27.71 9.54 43.81
CA ASN A 506 28.75 9.06 44.72
C ASN A 506 29.54 7.87 44.15
N ALA A 507 28.86 6.90 43.51
CA ALA A 507 29.52 5.77 42.87
C ALA A 507 30.42 6.22 41.71
N MET A 508 29.96 7.16 40.89
CA MET A 508 30.76 7.69 39.78
C MET A 508 31.96 8.50 40.26
N ILE A 509 31.80 9.32 41.30
CA ILE A 509 32.93 10.07 41.90
C ILE A 509 34.01 9.11 42.37
N ARG A 510 33.66 8.02 43.04
CA ARG A 510 34.64 6.99 43.45
C ARG A 510 35.42 6.43 42.27
N THR A 511 34.75 6.17 41.14
CA THR A 511 35.39 5.72 39.92
C THR A 511 36.33 6.78 39.34
N PHE A 512 35.90 8.05 39.33
CA PHE A 512 36.69 9.18 38.79
C PHE A 512 37.85 9.63 39.66
N ILE A 513 37.79 9.48 41.00
CA ILE A 513 38.93 9.73 41.88
C ILE A 513 40.15 8.85 41.53
N PHE A 514 39.91 7.62 41.05
CA PHE A 514 40.96 6.76 40.55
C PHE A 514 41.59 7.26 39.24
N ILE A 515 40.88 8.06 38.46
CA ILE A 515 41.28 8.48 37.09
C ILE A 515 42.02 9.84 37.10
N ALA A 516 42.04 10.58 38.17
CA ALA A 516 42.89 11.75 38.50
C ALA A 516 42.78 13.01 37.65
N ASN A 517 41.68 13.23 36.86
CA ASN A 517 41.48 14.53 36.19
C ASN A 517 39.98 14.91 36.17
N LEU A 518 39.52 15.59 37.22
CA LEU A 518 38.16 16.09 37.33
C LEU A 518 38.12 17.56 36.90
N ASP A 519 37.54 17.82 35.74
CA ASP A 519 37.27 19.17 35.28
C ASP A 519 36.13 19.82 36.06
N GLN A 520 36.02 21.15 36.00
CA GLN A 520 35.10 21.97 36.78
C GLN A 520 33.61 21.71 36.55
N MET A 521 33.24 20.94 35.52
CA MET A 521 31.83 20.68 35.18
C MET A 521 31.12 19.75 36.16
N PHE A 522 31.82 18.73 36.67
CA PHE A 522 31.25 17.74 37.58
C PHE A 522 30.89 18.33 38.96
N PRO A 523 31.75 19.15 39.56
CA PRO A 523 31.40 19.86 40.80
C PRO A 523 30.17 20.76 40.67
N ALA A 524 29.98 21.44 39.53
CA ALA A 524 28.82 22.29 39.30
C ALA A 524 27.49 21.52 39.26
N PHE A 525 27.49 20.36 38.60
CA PHE A 525 26.33 19.47 38.55
C PHE A 525 25.97 18.90 39.93
N ILE A 526 26.96 18.40 40.65
CA ILE A 526 26.79 17.88 42.02
C ILE A 526 26.24 18.96 42.95
N LYS A 527 26.76 20.18 42.86
CA LYS A 527 26.29 21.30 43.65
C LYS A 527 24.83 21.63 43.41
N LYS A 528 24.38 21.52 42.16
CA LYS A 528 22.97 21.69 41.78
C LYS A 528 22.10 20.59 42.40
N VAL A 529 22.49 19.32 42.26
CA VAL A 529 21.76 18.17 42.80
C VAL A 529 21.73 18.20 44.33
N SER A 530 22.82 18.57 44.99
CA SER A 530 22.91 18.59 46.44
C SER A 530 22.01 19.66 47.10
N THR A 531 21.64 20.72 46.39
CA THR A 531 20.71 21.73 46.91
C THR A 531 19.25 21.29 46.94
N GLU A 532 18.91 20.27 46.17
CA GLU A 532 17.53 19.79 46.00
C GLU A 532 17.22 18.51 46.85
N SER A 533 18.21 17.96 47.58
CA SER A 533 18.06 16.69 48.28
C SER A 533 17.76 16.84 49.77
N SER A 534 16.86 16.00 50.28
CA SER A 534 16.51 15.89 51.70
C SER A 534 17.25 14.78 52.44
N GLU A 535 18.00 13.92 51.75
CA GLU A 535 18.72 12.77 52.31
C GLU A 535 20.09 13.16 52.89
N LEU A 536 20.11 13.38 54.18
CA LEU A 536 21.27 13.95 54.91
C LEU A 536 22.56 13.12 54.75
N ARG A 537 22.47 11.78 54.75
CA ARG A 537 23.63 10.89 54.69
C ARG A 537 24.35 10.96 53.35
N GLU A 538 23.62 10.78 52.28
CA GLU A 538 24.17 10.82 50.90
C GLU A 538 24.65 12.23 50.55
N HIS A 539 23.97 13.25 51.04
CA HIS A 539 24.38 14.67 50.93
C HIS A 539 25.72 14.93 51.63
N LEU A 540 25.93 14.42 52.87
CA LEU A 540 27.19 14.54 53.59
C LEU A 540 28.33 13.82 52.88
N CYS A 541 28.09 12.62 52.32
CA CYS A 541 29.07 11.91 51.50
C CYS A 541 29.48 12.72 50.28
N LEU A 542 28.51 13.30 49.56
CA LEU A 542 28.74 14.12 48.40
C LEU A 542 29.55 15.38 48.72
N LYS A 543 29.23 16.06 49.85
CA LYS A 543 29.94 17.21 50.33
C LYS A 543 31.40 16.88 50.70
N ALA A 544 31.63 15.77 51.40
CA ALA A 544 32.97 15.30 51.73
C ALA A 544 33.82 15.00 50.47
N TYR A 545 33.22 14.40 49.43
CA TYR A 545 33.91 14.19 48.17
C TYR A 545 34.24 15.50 47.45
N LEU A 546 33.34 16.50 47.45
CA LEU A 546 33.60 17.81 46.86
C LEU A 546 34.77 18.52 47.59
N GLU A 547 34.76 18.53 48.92
CA GLU A 547 35.84 19.10 49.72
C GLU A 547 37.19 18.40 49.48
N ALA A 548 37.18 17.06 49.34
CA ALA A 548 38.36 16.29 49.00
C ALA A 548 38.88 16.66 47.59
N LEU A 549 38.00 16.80 46.61
CA LEU A 549 38.35 17.16 45.23
C LEU A 549 38.92 18.60 45.16
N GLU A 550 38.30 19.54 45.84
CA GLU A 550 38.82 20.91 45.92
C GLU A 550 40.19 20.96 46.62
N GLY A 551 40.38 20.14 47.66
CA GLY A 551 41.66 19.97 48.36
C GLY A 551 42.72 19.37 47.42
N PHE A 552 42.42 18.33 46.66
CA PHE A 552 43.34 17.75 45.68
C PHE A 552 43.66 18.72 44.54
N ALA A 553 42.68 19.46 44.03
CA ALA A 553 42.87 20.45 42.96
C ALA A 553 43.74 21.63 43.43
N THR A 554 43.60 22.07 44.68
CA THR A 554 44.46 23.09 45.29
C THR A 554 45.85 22.58 45.54
N TRP A 555 46.01 21.35 46.04
CA TRP A 555 47.31 20.71 46.23
C TRP A 555 48.07 20.55 44.89
N TYR A 556 47.38 20.07 43.83
CA TYR A 556 47.97 19.91 42.48
C TYR A 556 48.40 21.22 41.81
N ARG A 557 47.78 22.38 42.17
CA ARG A 557 48.18 23.69 41.68
C ARG A 557 49.40 24.25 42.39
N HIS A 558 49.70 23.75 43.60
CA HIS A 558 50.83 24.22 44.42
C HIS A 558 52.08 23.31 44.33
N TYR A 559 51.96 22.13 43.77
CA TYR A 559 53.05 21.21 43.50
C TYR A 559 53.18 20.94 42.00
#